data_f73aa82c9db91086e2979068eaed66e0
#
_entry.id   f73aa82c9db91086e2979068eaed66e0
#
_cell.length_a   1.000
_cell.length_b   1.000
_cell.length_c   1.000
_cell.angle_alpha   90.00
_cell.angle_beta   90.00
_cell.angle_gamma   90.00
#
_symmetry.space_group_name_H-M   'P 1'
#
loop_
_entity.id
_entity.type
_entity.pdbx_description
1 polymer ?
#
loop_
_entity_poly.entity_id
_entity_poly.type
_entity_poly.pdbx_seq_one_letter_code
_entity_poly.pdbx_strand_id
1 'polypeptide(L)'
;MKRLSPLPLLLCLLFLVACSTAPAAVSSPGAAPEAATAYPPPPELPPAAQAETPYPQPPELPPATQAATPYPEPPSASPFTVQDALGRQVQFSTPPQRIVIAGKALFMLADAAYIFPQAGQRIVAMGNAGQGTGNFIALIDPQYEQKAILAGDAGPEQIAAVQPDLVLLKSYLAESLGKPLETLGIPVVYLDLETPEQYQRDLVTLGQIFQAPERAAAINTYYRQNVERVQQAVQGAEKPKVLILQYSDKDGVVAFNVPPQSWMQTILTELAGGEPLWKQIQLGKGWTQVSLEQIAAWEADKIFIISYFRDVSEVTQQLKQDPQWQALRAVQQGNLYGFAGDLYSWDQPDVRWILGLNWLAARLHPERFPDYDVLQQVRQFYQTLYGLDEAFVNQKIIPTLRGDLP
;
A
#
# COMPACT_ATOMS: atom_id res chain seq x y z
N MET A 1 23.30 -15.56 66.86
CA MET A 1 24.60 -16.11 67.18
C MET A 1 25.22 -16.79 66.01
N LYS A 2 26.43 -16.37 65.63
CA LYS A 2 27.45 -17.01 64.78
C LYS A 2 27.07 -17.17 63.28
N ARG A 3 27.55 -16.32 62.32
CA ARG A 3 28.93 -16.23 61.78
C ARG A 3 29.23 -17.43 60.87
N LEU A 4 29.76 -17.40 59.67
CA LEU A 4 30.65 -16.52 58.91
C LEU A 4 30.72 -17.04 57.46
N SER A 5 30.96 -16.15 56.53
CA SER A 5 31.60 -16.32 55.21
C SER A 5 33.06 -16.85 55.35
N PRO A 6 33.94 -16.97 54.33
CA PRO A 6 33.90 -16.51 52.92
C PRO A 6 34.62 -17.46 51.92
N LEU A 7 34.56 -17.12 50.63
CA LEU A 7 35.56 -17.05 49.54
C LEU A 7 36.99 -17.65 49.82
N PRO A 8 37.85 -18.04 48.83
CA PRO A 8 38.13 -17.35 47.57
C PRO A 8 38.54 -18.22 46.35
N LEU A 9 38.47 -17.58 45.17
CA LEU A 9 39.51 -17.36 44.15
C LEU A 9 40.37 -18.55 43.68
N LEU A 10 40.43 -18.80 42.38
CA LEU A 10 41.67 -18.71 41.58
C LEU A 10 41.42 -18.72 40.06
N LEU A 11 41.82 -17.67 39.49
CA LEU A 11 42.30 -17.30 38.19
C LEU A 11 43.19 -18.37 37.53
N CYS A 12 42.92 -18.71 36.24
CA CYS A 12 43.98 -19.13 35.31
C CYS A 12 43.63 -18.60 33.89
N LEU A 13 44.35 -17.55 33.53
CA LEU A 13 44.56 -17.15 32.14
C LEU A 13 45.45 -18.19 31.45
N LEU A 14 45.03 -18.64 30.28
CA LEU A 14 45.92 -19.22 29.28
C LEU A 14 45.64 -18.59 27.93
N PHE A 15 46.54 -17.71 27.52
CA PHE A 15 46.68 -17.23 26.14
C PHE A 15 47.18 -18.36 25.27
N LEU A 16 46.45 -18.70 24.21
CA LEU A 16 46.99 -19.43 23.08
C LEU A 16 46.84 -18.57 21.85
N VAL A 17 47.97 -18.05 21.40
CA VAL A 17 48.19 -17.45 20.08
C VAL A 17 48.21 -18.59 19.09
N ALA A 18 47.26 -18.66 18.17
CA ALA A 18 47.33 -19.50 16.98
C ALA A 18 47.44 -18.61 15.75
N CYS A 19 48.63 -18.60 15.16
CA CYS A 19 48.85 -18.11 13.79
C CYS A 19 47.99 -18.88 12.80
N SER A 20 47.12 -18.23 12.11
CA SER A 20 46.40 -18.77 10.94
C SER A 20 47.09 -18.26 9.69
N THR A 21 47.76 -19.13 8.97
CA THR A 21 48.28 -18.92 7.63
C THR A 21 47.12 -18.93 6.64
N ALA A 22 46.96 -17.85 5.88
CA ALA A 22 46.04 -17.79 4.75
C ALA A 22 46.49 -18.71 3.61
N PRO A 23 45.59 -19.42 2.93
CA PRO A 23 45.94 -20.14 1.72
C PRO A 23 46.05 -19.16 0.54
N ALA A 24 47.09 -19.39 -0.27
CA ALA A 24 47.41 -18.62 -1.47
C ALA A 24 46.27 -18.72 -2.51
N ALA A 25 45.94 -17.61 -3.12
CA ALA A 25 45.07 -17.52 -4.28
C ALA A 25 45.72 -18.23 -5.48
N VAL A 26 45.03 -19.21 -6.02
CA VAL A 26 45.33 -19.80 -7.31
C VAL A 26 44.80 -18.87 -8.40
N SER A 27 45.69 -18.26 -9.15
CA SER A 27 45.40 -17.47 -10.34
C SER A 27 45.02 -18.42 -11.50
N SER A 28 43.78 -18.32 -11.98
CA SER A 28 43.33 -18.88 -13.24
C SER A 28 43.83 -17.99 -14.41
N PRO A 29 44.25 -18.62 -15.55
CA PRO A 29 44.77 -17.85 -16.68
C PRO A 29 43.66 -17.02 -17.36
N GLY A 30 43.98 -15.78 -17.69
CA GLY A 30 43.10 -14.82 -18.32
C GLY A 30 42.58 -15.26 -19.69
N ALA A 31 41.29 -15.17 -19.88
CA ALA A 31 40.67 -15.14 -21.19
C ALA A 31 40.96 -13.78 -21.83
N ALA A 32 41.44 -13.78 -23.05
CA ALA A 32 41.66 -12.60 -23.86
C ALA A 32 40.30 -11.89 -24.15
N PRO A 33 40.29 -10.57 -24.30
CA PRO A 33 39.05 -9.86 -24.65
C PRO A 33 38.66 -10.18 -26.09
N GLU A 34 37.46 -10.72 -26.25
CA GLU A 34 36.81 -10.89 -27.55
C GLU A 34 36.62 -9.50 -28.21
N ALA A 35 37.11 -9.41 -29.44
CA ALA A 35 37.04 -8.16 -30.22
C ALA A 35 35.58 -7.75 -30.44
N ALA A 36 35.25 -6.54 -30.03
CA ALA A 36 34.00 -5.90 -30.36
C ALA A 36 33.88 -5.82 -31.91
N THR A 37 32.90 -6.52 -32.44
CA THR A 37 32.49 -6.38 -33.85
C THR A 37 31.88 -4.99 -34.02
N ALA A 38 32.60 -4.19 -34.81
CA ALA A 38 32.16 -2.84 -35.22
C ALA A 38 30.82 -2.96 -36.00
N TYR A 39 29.82 -2.23 -35.61
CA TYR A 39 28.58 -2.04 -36.36
C TYR A 39 28.91 -1.35 -37.69
N PRO A 40 28.34 -1.76 -38.82
CA PRO A 40 28.50 -1.05 -40.07
C PRO A 40 27.85 0.34 -39.97
N PRO A 41 28.45 1.38 -40.65
CA PRO A 41 27.88 2.71 -40.67
C PRO A 41 26.49 2.70 -41.36
N PRO A 42 25.59 3.61 -40.97
CA PRO A 42 24.27 3.71 -41.64
C PRO A 42 24.45 4.15 -43.10
N PRO A 43 23.54 3.72 -44.00
CA PRO A 43 23.61 4.10 -45.42
C PRO A 43 23.45 5.63 -45.59
N GLU A 44 24.25 6.20 -46.48
CA GLU A 44 24.17 7.58 -46.88
C GLU A 44 22.81 7.88 -47.52
N LEU A 45 22.18 8.95 -47.04
CA LEU A 45 20.94 9.48 -47.61
C LEU A 45 21.24 10.11 -48.99
N PRO A 46 20.37 9.87 -49.99
CA PRO A 46 20.54 10.54 -51.29
C PRO A 46 20.35 12.06 -51.17
N PRO A 47 21.02 12.85 -52.02
CA PRO A 47 20.93 14.29 -51.95
C PRO A 47 19.51 14.81 -52.23
N ALA A 48 19.06 15.71 -51.38
CA ALA A 48 17.76 16.35 -51.48
C ALA A 48 17.62 17.08 -52.81
N ALA A 49 16.66 16.63 -53.63
CA ALA A 49 16.25 17.38 -54.82
C ALA A 49 15.53 18.66 -54.38
N GLN A 50 16.08 19.80 -54.71
CA GLN A 50 15.40 21.10 -54.58
C GLN A 50 14.23 21.16 -55.56
N ALA A 51 13.01 21.11 -55.04
CA ALA A 51 11.81 21.50 -55.74
C ALA A 51 11.21 22.69 -55.01
N GLU A 52 11.50 23.87 -55.47
CA GLU A 52 10.83 25.09 -55.06
C GLU A 52 9.40 25.09 -55.65
N THR A 53 8.44 24.82 -54.80
CA THR A 53 7.05 25.19 -55.05
C THR A 53 6.70 26.37 -54.15
N PRO A 54 6.17 27.48 -54.73
CA PRO A 54 5.79 28.64 -53.92
C PRO A 54 4.60 28.27 -53.02
N TYR A 55 4.75 28.43 -51.71
CA TYR A 55 3.65 28.39 -50.78
C TYR A 55 2.65 29.49 -51.06
N PRO A 56 1.33 29.20 -51.12
CA PRO A 56 0.32 30.27 -51.20
C PRO A 56 0.35 31.08 -49.88
N GLN A 57 0.34 32.40 -50.01
CA GLN A 57 0.25 33.32 -48.89
C GLN A 57 -1.06 33.04 -48.10
N PRO A 58 -1.01 33.06 -46.75
CA PRO A 58 -2.22 32.99 -45.93
C PRO A 58 -3.12 34.19 -46.22
N PRO A 59 -4.46 34.03 -46.20
CA PRO A 59 -5.37 35.16 -46.34
C PRO A 59 -5.18 36.16 -45.20
N GLU A 60 -5.17 37.46 -45.54
CA GLU A 60 -5.14 38.57 -44.59
C GLU A 60 -6.29 38.44 -43.59
N LEU A 61 -5.96 38.42 -42.31
CA LEU A 61 -6.94 38.48 -41.22
C LEU A 61 -7.62 39.86 -41.24
N PRO A 62 -8.93 39.94 -41.07
CA PRO A 62 -9.63 41.22 -40.91
C PRO A 62 -9.16 41.94 -39.65
N PRO A 63 -9.18 43.29 -39.61
CA PRO A 63 -8.68 44.08 -38.53
C PRO A 63 -9.46 43.73 -37.23
N ALA A 64 -8.70 43.43 -36.17
CA ALA A 64 -9.21 43.19 -34.85
C ALA A 64 -9.92 44.42 -34.27
N THR A 65 -11.23 44.44 -34.36
CA THR A 65 -12.04 45.45 -33.69
C THR A 65 -13.14 44.73 -32.90
N GLN A 66 -12.76 44.28 -31.73
CA GLN A 66 -13.65 44.18 -30.56
C GLN A 66 -12.77 43.88 -29.36
N ALA A 67 -12.77 44.79 -28.39
CA ALA A 67 -12.17 44.57 -27.09
C ALA A 67 -12.75 43.28 -26.50
N ALA A 68 -11.89 42.28 -26.33
CA ALA A 68 -12.25 41.07 -25.60
C ALA A 68 -12.69 41.49 -24.21
N THR A 69 -13.94 41.21 -23.85
CA THR A 69 -14.39 41.24 -22.46
C THR A 69 -13.41 40.40 -21.67
N PRO A 70 -12.86 40.93 -20.56
CA PRO A 70 -11.95 40.13 -19.72
C PRO A 70 -12.71 38.87 -19.31
N TYR A 71 -12.13 37.71 -19.59
CA TYR A 71 -12.57 36.46 -18.99
C TYR A 71 -12.65 36.75 -17.48
N PRO A 72 -13.76 36.40 -16.80
CA PRO A 72 -13.82 36.54 -15.36
C PRO A 72 -12.62 35.77 -14.78
N GLU A 73 -11.77 36.44 -14.04
CA GLU A 73 -10.73 35.78 -13.25
C GLU A 73 -11.39 34.65 -12.45
N PRO A 74 -10.82 33.43 -12.48
CA PRO A 74 -11.31 32.36 -11.62
C PRO A 74 -11.35 32.92 -10.18
N PRO A 75 -12.40 32.65 -9.41
CA PRO A 75 -12.55 33.19 -8.06
C PRO A 75 -11.25 32.89 -7.31
N SER A 76 -10.63 33.93 -6.77
CA SER A 76 -9.42 33.82 -5.94
C SER A 76 -9.73 32.88 -4.82
N ALA A 77 -9.16 31.67 -4.85
CA ALA A 77 -9.36 30.67 -3.80
C ALA A 77 -8.90 31.31 -2.48
N SER A 78 -9.78 31.36 -1.49
CA SER A 78 -9.44 31.86 -0.18
C SER A 78 -8.38 30.98 0.48
N PRO A 79 -7.43 31.55 1.22
CA PRO A 79 -6.49 30.78 2.00
C PRO A 79 -7.22 29.80 2.93
N PHE A 80 -6.70 28.60 3.06
CA PHE A 80 -7.26 27.56 3.93
C PHE A 80 -6.16 26.84 4.70
N THR A 81 -6.56 26.14 5.75
CA THR A 81 -5.66 25.40 6.63
C THR A 81 -6.14 23.98 6.77
N VAL A 82 -5.24 23.02 6.73
CA VAL A 82 -5.52 21.61 7.03
C VAL A 82 -4.76 21.18 8.27
N GLN A 83 -5.38 20.33 9.09
CA GLN A 83 -4.69 19.65 10.17
C GLN A 83 -4.21 18.28 9.68
N ASP A 84 -2.93 17.99 9.85
CA ASP A 84 -2.35 16.72 9.46
C ASP A 84 -2.34 15.67 10.58
N ALA A 85 -1.84 14.47 10.29
CA ALA A 85 -1.80 13.36 11.22
C ALA A 85 -0.92 13.60 12.46
N LEU A 86 0.03 14.55 12.39
CA LEU A 86 0.85 14.98 13.52
C LEU A 86 0.22 16.13 14.32
N GLY A 87 -1.00 16.53 13.98
CA GLY A 87 -1.73 17.63 14.63
C GLY A 87 -1.24 19.02 14.20
N ARG A 88 -0.39 19.13 13.17
CA ARG A 88 0.13 20.41 12.68
C ARG A 88 -0.91 21.11 11.80
N GLN A 89 -0.87 22.42 11.82
CA GLN A 89 -1.68 23.26 10.93
C GLN A 89 -0.83 23.66 9.71
N VAL A 90 -1.20 23.14 8.54
CA VAL A 90 -0.53 23.47 7.27
C VAL A 90 -1.42 24.44 6.49
N GLN A 91 -0.87 25.62 6.17
CA GLN A 91 -1.61 26.70 5.51
C GLN A 91 -1.31 26.71 4.00
N PHE A 92 -2.36 26.94 3.24
CA PHE A 92 -2.29 27.07 1.79
C PHE A 92 -2.93 28.40 1.37
N SER A 93 -2.24 29.17 0.54
CA SER A 93 -2.82 30.38 -0.09
C SER A 93 -3.80 30.01 -1.20
N THR A 94 -3.53 28.92 -1.91
CA THR A 94 -4.35 28.34 -2.99
C THR A 94 -4.31 26.83 -2.89
N PRO A 95 -5.32 26.12 -3.42
CA PRO A 95 -5.30 24.66 -3.46
C PRO A 95 -4.09 24.13 -4.24
N PRO A 96 -3.32 23.17 -3.69
CA PRO A 96 -2.16 22.58 -4.34
C PRO A 96 -2.51 22.01 -5.74
N GLN A 97 -1.63 22.24 -6.71
CA GLN A 97 -1.78 21.79 -8.09
C GLN A 97 -0.69 20.81 -8.53
N ARG A 98 0.40 20.71 -7.77
CA ARG A 98 1.54 19.84 -8.06
C ARG A 98 1.84 18.97 -6.85
N ILE A 99 0.95 18.01 -6.61
CA ILE A 99 1.03 17.11 -5.46
C ILE A 99 1.93 15.93 -5.80
N VAL A 100 2.81 15.59 -4.87
CA VAL A 100 3.66 14.39 -4.94
C VAL A 100 3.29 13.46 -3.80
N ILE A 101 3.17 12.15 -4.10
CA ILE A 101 3.04 11.09 -3.11
C ILE A 101 4.36 10.31 -3.08
N ALA A 102 5.07 10.34 -1.94
CA ALA A 102 6.40 9.76 -1.83
C ALA A 102 6.56 8.83 -0.63
N GLY A 103 7.68 8.11 -0.59
CA GLY A 103 8.04 7.17 0.49
C GLY A 103 7.55 5.74 0.24
N LYS A 104 7.48 4.94 1.30
CA LYS A 104 7.05 3.54 1.25
C LYS A 104 5.52 3.42 1.39
N ALA A 105 4.98 2.27 1.01
CA ALA A 105 3.53 1.98 1.06
C ALA A 105 2.67 2.99 0.28
N LEU A 106 3.17 3.42 -0.86
CA LEU A 106 2.63 4.51 -1.68
C LEU A 106 1.23 4.28 -2.19
N PHE A 107 0.87 3.04 -2.54
CA PHE A 107 -0.47 2.72 -3.03
C PHE A 107 -1.56 3.04 -1.98
N MET A 108 -1.28 2.89 -0.69
CA MET A 108 -2.25 3.21 0.39
C MET A 108 -2.62 4.70 0.38
N LEU A 109 -1.63 5.58 0.18
CA LEU A 109 -1.86 7.02 0.05
C LEU A 109 -2.47 7.38 -1.31
N ALA A 110 -1.96 6.79 -2.38
CA ALA A 110 -2.44 7.06 -3.73
C ALA A 110 -3.91 6.65 -3.89
N ASP A 111 -4.26 5.44 -3.49
CA ASP A 111 -5.63 4.94 -3.60
C ASP A 111 -6.60 5.81 -2.77
N ALA A 112 -6.19 6.25 -1.57
CA ALA A 112 -7.00 7.17 -0.76
C ALA A 112 -7.12 8.58 -1.40
N ALA A 113 -6.05 9.10 -2.00
CA ALA A 113 -6.10 10.39 -2.70
C ALA A 113 -6.99 10.33 -3.95
N TYR A 114 -6.96 9.24 -4.70
CA TYR A 114 -7.76 9.07 -5.93
C TYR A 114 -9.26 8.82 -5.68
N ILE A 115 -9.70 8.70 -4.44
CA ILE A 115 -11.12 8.83 -4.09
C ILE A 115 -11.67 10.20 -4.53
N PHE A 116 -10.80 11.21 -4.58
CA PHE A 116 -11.14 12.57 -4.99
C PHE A 116 -10.86 12.77 -6.47
N PRO A 117 -11.86 13.11 -7.30
CA PRO A 117 -11.72 13.19 -8.77
C PRO A 117 -10.63 14.15 -9.25
N GLN A 118 -10.28 15.14 -8.42
CA GLN A 118 -9.23 16.11 -8.73
C GLN A 118 -7.81 15.53 -8.66
N ALA A 119 -7.62 14.37 -8.04
CA ALA A 119 -6.31 13.76 -7.81
C ALA A 119 -5.58 13.48 -9.13
N GLY A 120 -6.25 12.93 -10.13
CA GLY A 120 -5.66 12.62 -11.43
C GLY A 120 -4.99 13.82 -12.10
N GLN A 121 -5.55 15.02 -11.96
CA GLN A 121 -5.00 16.25 -12.53
C GLN A 121 -3.91 16.88 -11.66
N ARG A 122 -4.01 16.77 -10.32
CA ARG A 122 -3.15 17.49 -9.38
C ARG A 122 -1.95 16.67 -8.92
N ILE A 123 -2.02 15.34 -8.93
CA ILE A 123 -0.88 14.48 -8.59
C ILE A 123 0.02 14.37 -9.82
N VAL A 124 1.24 14.92 -9.71
CA VAL A 124 2.23 15.00 -10.81
C VAL A 124 3.30 13.92 -10.71
N ALA A 125 3.48 13.35 -9.53
CA ALA A 125 4.44 12.26 -9.32
C ALA A 125 4.01 11.37 -8.16
N MET A 126 4.34 10.08 -8.28
CA MET A 126 4.14 9.08 -7.22
C MET A 126 5.13 7.94 -7.38
N GLY A 127 5.28 7.09 -6.39
CA GLY A 127 6.04 5.86 -6.51
C GLY A 127 5.22 4.70 -7.08
N ASN A 128 5.91 3.60 -7.35
CA ASN A 128 5.26 2.35 -7.70
C ASN A 128 4.57 1.72 -6.49
N ALA A 129 3.55 0.92 -6.74
CA ALA A 129 2.80 0.21 -5.71
C ALA A 129 3.69 -0.70 -4.83
N GLY A 130 4.68 -1.35 -5.41
CA GLY A 130 5.67 -2.18 -4.71
C GLY A 130 5.13 -3.50 -4.15
N GLN A 131 3.83 -3.74 -4.24
CA GLN A 131 3.12 -4.95 -3.81
C GLN A 131 1.92 -5.22 -4.74
N GLY A 132 1.31 -6.39 -4.56
CA GLY A 132 0.11 -6.77 -5.29
C GLY A 132 0.40 -7.33 -6.68
N THR A 133 -0.66 -7.53 -7.47
CA THR A 133 -0.59 -8.13 -8.81
C THR A 133 -0.78 -7.13 -9.94
N GLY A 134 -0.82 -5.84 -9.62
CA GLY A 134 -1.02 -4.77 -10.59
C GLY A 134 -0.90 -3.39 -9.97
N ASN A 135 -1.26 -2.38 -10.75
CA ASN A 135 -1.27 -0.99 -10.29
C ASN A 135 -2.67 -0.41 -10.55
N PHE A 136 -3.43 -0.23 -9.47
CA PHE A 136 -4.81 0.25 -9.57
C PHE A 136 -4.89 1.66 -10.16
N ILE A 137 -3.98 2.56 -9.78
CA ILE A 137 -4.00 3.93 -10.29
C ILE A 137 -3.74 3.96 -11.80
N ALA A 138 -2.84 3.12 -12.30
CA ALA A 138 -2.60 3.00 -13.74
C ALA A 138 -3.83 2.51 -14.52
N LEU A 139 -4.75 1.79 -13.86
CA LEU A 139 -6.01 1.34 -14.50
C LEU A 139 -7.04 2.46 -14.60
N ILE A 140 -7.07 3.39 -13.65
CA ILE A 140 -8.16 4.39 -13.54
C ILE A 140 -7.75 5.80 -13.92
N ASP A 141 -6.45 6.11 -13.97
CA ASP A 141 -5.96 7.43 -14.33
C ASP A 141 -5.46 7.48 -15.79
N PRO A 142 -6.19 8.13 -16.70
CA PRO A 142 -5.78 8.25 -18.10
C PRO A 142 -4.49 9.07 -18.28
N GLN A 143 -4.05 9.81 -17.25
CA GLN A 143 -2.82 10.59 -17.27
C GLN A 143 -1.66 9.91 -16.55
N TYR A 144 -1.82 8.65 -16.13
CA TYR A 144 -0.80 7.93 -15.33
C TYR A 144 0.57 7.92 -16.01
N GLU A 145 0.64 7.65 -17.31
CA GLU A 145 1.89 7.60 -18.08
C GLU A 145 2.61 8.95 -18.21
N GLN A 146 1.92 10.05 -17.89
CA GLN A 146 2.49 11.40 -17.92
C GLN A 146 3.08 11.81 -16.57
N LYS A 147 2.85 11.01 -15.52
CA LYS A 147 3.32 11.29 -14.16
C LYS A 147 4.75 10.80 -13.98
N ALA A 148 5.53 11.53 -13.20
CA ALA A 148 6.87 11.07 -12.83
C ALA A 148 6.74 9.90 -11.85
N ILE A 149 7.40 8.78 -12.15
CA ILE A 149 7.45 7.62 -11.27
C ILE A 149 8.73 7.71 -10.42
N LEU A 150 8.55 7.88 -9.12
CA LEU A 150 9.64 8.00 -8.17
C LEU A 150 10.04 6.60 -7.65
N ALA A 151 11.33 6.43 -7.35
CA ALA A 151 11.79 5.25 -6.63
C ALA A 151 11.20 5.23 -5.21
N GLY A 152 10.99 4.03 -4.64
CA GLY A 152 10.41 3.89 -3.28
C GLY A 152 11.31 4.45 -2.16
N ASP A 153 12.59 4.71 -2.48
CA ASP A 153 13.60 5.34 -1.62
C ASP A 153 14.03 6.72 -2.12
N ALA A 154 13.24 7.35 -3.01
CA ALA A 154 13.53 8.68 -3.54
C ALA A 154 13.80 9.68 -2.42
N GLY A 155 14.95 10.33 -2.49
CA GLY A 155 15.38 11.34 -1.54
C GLY A 155 14.74 12.72 -1.78
N PRO A 156 14.95 13.68 -0.86
CA PRO A 156 14.35 15.00 -0.93
C PRO A 156 14.68 15.76 -2.24
N GLU A 157 15.90 15.62 -2.75
CA GLU A 157 16.34 16.28 -3.98
C GLU A 157 15.60 15.74 -5.21
N GLN A 158 15.36 14.43 -5.26
CA GLN A 158 14.63 13.80 -6.36
C GLN A 158 13.15 14.22 -6.34
N ILE A 159 12.56 14.34 -5.14
CA ILE A 159 11.20 14.85 -4.97
C ILE A 159 11.14 16.34 -5.34
N ALA A 160 12.09 17.14 -4.90
CA ALA A 160 12.16 18.56 -5.22
C ALA A 160 12.32 18.83 -6.73
N ALA A 161 13.00 17.93 -7.46
CA ALA A 161 13.22 18.07 -8.90
C ALA A 161 11.91 18.10 -9.72
N VAL A 162 10.81 17.52 -9.21
CA VAL A 162 9.49 17.60 -9.86
C VAL A 162 8.70 18.83 -9.46
N GLN A 163 9.29 19.74 -8.67
CA GLN A 163 8.73 21.04 -8.24
C GLN A 163 7.31 20.92 -7.64
N PRO A 164 7.13 20.13 -6.55
CA PRO A 164 5.84 20.02 -5.89
C PRO A 164 5.48 21.31 -5.14
N ASP A 165 4.20 21.60 -5.06
CA ASP A 165 3.62 22.58 -4.13
C ASP A 165 3.02 21.91 -2.87
N LEU A 166 2.98 20.58 -2.87
CA LEU A 166 2.63 19.74 -1.72
C LEU A 166 3.22 18.34 -1.87
N VAL A 167 3.76 17.80 -0.77
CA VAL A 167 4.10 16.38 -0.67
C VAL A 167 3.22 15.71 0.39
N LEU A 168 2.59 14.59 0.03
CA LEU A 168 1.84 13.72 0.94
C LEU A 168 2.76 12.57 1.39
N LEU A 169 2.89 12.39 2.69
CA LEU A 169 3.71 11.34 3.30
C LEU A 169 2.97 10.62 4.41
N LYS A 170 3.33 9.36 4.63
CA LYS A 170 2.99 8.68 5.88
C LYS A 170 3.70 9.37 7.06
N SER A 171 3.04 9.51 8.21
CA SER A 171 3.56 10.26 9.37
C SER A 171 4.88 9.70 9.92
N TYR A 172 5.11 8.40 9.83
CA TYR A 172 6.35 7.77 10.28
C TYR A 172 7.59 8.19 9.47
N LEU A 173 7.40 8.83 8.31
CA LEU A 173 8.48 9.38 7.48
C LEU A 173 8.83 10.84 7.82
N ALA A 174 8.18 11.43 8.84
CA ALA A 174 8.36 12.83 9.18
C ALA A 174 9.82 13.20 9.42
N GLU A 175 10.54 12.39 10.22
CA GLU A 175 11.94 12.67 10.55
C GLU A 175 12.90 12.38 9.38
N SER A 176 12.68 11.28 8.67
CA SER A 176 13.64 10.79 7.67
C SER A 176 13.49 11.46 6.30
N LEU A 177 12.28 11.86 5.92
CA LEU A 177 11.98 12.44 4.61
C LEU A 177 11.28 13.81 4.71
N GLY A 178 10.31 13.93 5.62
CA GLY A 178 9.48 15.12 5.74
C GLY A 178 10.28 16.37 6.13
N LYS A 179 11.03 16.33 7.24
CA LYS A 179 11.86 17.46 7.68
C LYS A 179 12.88 17.95 6.63
N PRO A 180 13.62 17.07 5.91
CA PRO A 180 14.44 17.49 4.80
C PRO A 180 13.66 18.23 3.70
N LEU A 181 12.47 17.77 3.33
CA LEU A 181 11.62 18.46 2.34
C LEU A 181 11.17 19.84 2.84
N GLU A 182 10.73 19.94 4.10
CA GLU A 182 10.36 21.22 4.73
C GLU A 182 11.54 22.21 4.79
N THR A 183 12.76 21.71 5.00
CA THR A 183 14.00 22.55 4.95
C THR A 183 14.24 23.11 3.57
N LEU A 184 13.80 22.40 2.51
CA LEU A 184 13.82 22.90 1.13
C LEU A 184 12.66 23.86 0.82
N GLY A 185 11.81 24.17 1.80
CA GLY A 185 10.64 25.05 1.65
C GLY A 185 9.44 24.38 0.98
N ILE A 186 9.41 23.05 0.88
CA ILE A 186 8.32 22.29 0.28
C ILE A 186 7.30 21.95 1.35
N PRO A 187 6.02 22.32 1.21
CA PRO A 187 4.97 21.94 2.14
C PRO A 187 4.78 20.44 2.19
N VAL A 188 4.65 19.89 3.40
CA VAL A 188 4.38 18.46 3.63
C VAL A 188 3.15 18.32 4.50
N VAL A 189 2.23 17.44 4.09
CA VAL A 189 1.09 16.99 4.89
C VAL A 189 1.26 15.50 5.20
N TYR A 190 1.18 15.16 6.49
CA TYR A 190 1.30 13.79 6.96
C TYR A 190 -0.06 13.15 7.13
N LEU A 191 -0.16 11.89 6.70
CA LEU A 191 -1.34 11.05 6.83
C LEU A 191 -0.91 9.72 7.46
N ASP A 192 -1.78 9.08 8.23
CA ASP A 192 -1.52 7.75 8.79
C ASP A 192 -2.23 6.66 8.00
N LEU A 193 -3.56 6.72 7.90
CA LEU A 193 -4.39 5.74 7.20
C LEU A 193 -4.10 4.28 7.66
N GLU A 194 -3.87 4.05 8.96
CA GLU A 194 -3.51 2.73 9.51
C GLU A 194 -4.66 2.08 10.29
N THR A 195 -5.62 2.87 10.78
CA THR A 195 -6.80 2.40 11.52
C THR A 195 -8.08 3.05 10.99
N PRO A 196 -9.27 2.51 11.28
CA PRO A 196 -10.54 3.13 10.87
C PRO A 196 -10.69 4.59 11.31
N GLU A 197 -10.25 4.93 12.52
CA GLU A 197 -10.30 6.30 13.06
C GLU A 197 -9.34 7.22 12.32
N GLN A 198 -8.14 6.73 12.00
CA GLN A 198 -7.17 7.47 11.21
C GLN A 198 -7.67 7.67 9.77
N TYR A 199 -8.32 6.66 9.18
CA TYR A 199 -8.98 6.81 7.88
C TYR A 199 -10.02 7.93 7.90
N GLN A 200 -10.88 7.97 8.91
CA GLN A 200 -11.90 9.02 9.05
C GLN A 200 -11.27 10.42 9.11
N ARG A 201 -10.23 10.60 9.92
CA ARG A 201 -9.49 11.86 10.06
C ARG A 201 -8.81 12.26 8.74
N ASP A 202 -8.05 11.34 8.16
CA ASP A 202 -7.18 11.62 7.02
C ASP A 202 -7.98 11.85 5.72
N LEU A 203 -9.15 11.22 5.57
CA LEU A 203 -10.07 11.53 4.49
C LEU A 203 -10.64 12.95 4.60
N VAL A 204 -10.87 13.48 5.82
CA VAL A 204 -11.23 14.90 5.99
C VAL A 204 -10.09 15.80 5.53
N THR A 205 -8.86 15.51 5.91
CA THR A 205 -7.66 16.25 5.48
C THR A 205 -7.52 16.24 3.95
N LEU A 206 -7.64 15.06 3.32
CA LEU A 206 -7.62 14.94 1.86
C LEU A 206 -8.78 15.71 1.20
N GLY A 207 -9.99 15.64 1.76
CA GLY A 207 -11.15 16.40 1.29
C GLY A 207 -10.92 17.91 1.30
N GLN A 208 -10.22 18.43 2.30
CA GLN A 208 -9.82 19.84 2.35
C GLN A 208 -8.76 20.18 1.31
N ILE A 209 -7.72 19.34 1.13
CA ILE A 209 -6.67 19.51 0.11
C ILE A 209 -7.28 19.53 -1.30
N PHE A 210 -8.14 18.57 -1.60
CA PHE A 210 -8.79 18.45 -2.90
C PHE A 210 -10.00 19.36 -3.09
N GLN A 211 -10.35 20.19 -2.07
CA GLN A 211 -11.53 21.08 -2.08
C GLN A 211 -12.85 20.33 -2.30
N ALA A 212 -12.99 19.17 -1.70
CA ALA A 212 -14.14 18.28 -1.80
C ALA A 212 -14.57 17.72 -0.42
N PRO A 213 -14.88 18.59 0.58
CA PRO A 213 -15.22 18.15 1.94
C PRO A 213 -16.50 17.30 1.99
N GLU A 214 -17.46 17.59 1.12
CA GLU A 214 -18.70 16.80 1.02
C GLU A 214 -18.43 15.36 0.55
N ARG A 215 -17.48 15.19 -0.38
CA ARG A 215 -17.03 13.89 -0.83
C ARG A 215 -16.39 13.11 0.31
N ALA A 216 -15.50 13.73 1.07
CA ALA A 216 -14.89 13.13 2.27
C ALA A 216 -15.95 12.69 3.28
N ALA A 217 -16.96 13.54 3.55
CA ALA A 217 -18.05 13.21 4.46
C ALA A 217 -18.89 12.03 3.96
N ALA A 218 -19.19 11.97 2.66
CA ALA A 218 -19.93 10.85 2.06
C ALA A 218 -19.16 9.53 2.18
N ILE A 219 -17.86 9.53 1.89
CA ILE A 219 -17.01 8.34 1.99
C ILE A 219 -16.85 7.91 3.46
N ASN A 220 -16.62 8.83 4.39
CA ASN A 220 -16.60 8.53 5.82
C ASN A 220 -17.92 7.91 6.31
N THR A 221 -19.05 8.38 5.78
CA THR A 221 -20.37 7.79 6.08
C THR A 221 -20.46 6.36 5.55
N TYR A 222 -19.99 6.09 4.33
CA TYR A 222 -19.94 4.74 3.75
C TYR A 222 -19.12 3.78 4.62
N TYR A 223 -17.92 4.16 5.04
CA TYR A 223 -17.08 3.33 5.92
C TYR A 223 -17.77 3.07 7.26
N ARG A 224 -18.25 4.11 7.92
CA ARG A 224 -18.93 4.00 9.22
C ARG A 224 -20.15 3.08 9.16
N GLN A 225 -21.02 3.23 8.16
CA GLN A 225 -22.21 2.40 8.01
C GLN A 225 -21.88 0.93 7.80
N ASN A 226 -20.81 0.62 7.04
CA ASN A 226 -20.36 -0.76 6.87
C ASN A 226 -19.81 -1.35 8.18
N VAL A 227 -19.00 -0.59 8.94
CA VAL A 227 -18.52 -1.03 10.25
C VAL A 227 -19.67 -1.27 11.21
N GLU A 228 -20.60 -0.32 11.34
CA GLU A 228 -21.77 -0.43 12.20
C GLU A 228 -22.64 -1.64 11.83
N ARG A 229 -22.87 -1.88 10.54
CA ARG A 229 -23.61 -3.05 10.05
C ARG A 229 -22.96 -4.37 10.48
N VAL A 230 -21.63 -4.47 10.32
CA VAL A 230 -20.89 -5.67 10.72
C VAL A 230 -20.98 -5.86 12.25
N GLN A 231 -20.69 -4.82 13.02
CA GLN A 231 -20.73 -4.89 14.50
C GLN A 231 -22.13 -5.27 15.04
N GLN A 232 -23.18 -4.73 14.43
CA GLN A 232 -24.57 -5.10 14.80
C GLN A 232 -24.87 -6.56 14.47
N ALA A 233 -24.44 -7.03 13.30
CA ALA A 233 -24.70 -8.40 12.88
C ALA A 233 -24.00 -9.44 13.79
N VAL A 234 -22.76 -9.14 14.23
CA VAL A 234 -21.98 -10.07 15.08
C VAL A 234 -22.22 -9.86 16.58
N GLN A 235 -23.06 -8.91 16.97
CA GLN A 235 -23.35 -8.65 18.37
C GLN A 235 -23.96 -9.89 19.05
N GLY A 236 -23.35 -10.32 20.17
CA GLY A 236 -23.78 -11.50 20.92
C GLY A 236 -23.49 -12.84 20.25
N ALA A 237 -22.80 -12.86 19.10
CA ALA A 237 -22.30 -14.10 18.50
C ALA A 237 -21.14 -14.69 19.32
N GLU A 238 -20.95 -16.00 19.27
CA GLU A 238 -19.76 -16.66 19.77
C GLU A 238 -18.55 -16.18 18.96
N LYS A 239 -17.43 -15.89 19.64
CA LYS A 239 -16.21 -15.40 18.98
C LYS A 239 -15.33 -16.56 18.58
N PRO A 240 -15.23 -16.93 17.29
CA PRO A 240 -14.30 -17.97 16.86
C PRO A 240 -12.85 -17.53 17.11
N LYS A 241 -12.01 -18.48 17.49
CA LYS A 241 -10.56 -18.31 17.64
C LYS A 241 -9.92 -18.17 16.27
N VAL A 242 -9.36 -17.01 15.98
CA VAL A 242 -8.85 -16.65 14.66
C VAL A 242 -7.32 -16.56 14.69
N LEU A 243 -6.70 -17.04 13.62
CA LEU A 243 -5.29 -16.85 13.35
C LEU A 243 -5.11 -16.25 11.95
N ILE A 244 -4.50 -15.07 11.88
CA ILE A 244 -4.06 -14.46 10.62
C ILE A 244 -2.55 -14.63 10.51
N LEU A 245 -2.11 -15.21 9.39
CA LEU A 245 -0.71 -15.53 9.13
C LEU A 245 -0.25 -14.92 7.79
N GLN A 246 0.68 -14.01 7.85
CA GLN A 246 1.37 -13.54 6.65
C GLN A 246 2.41 -14.57 6.25
N TYR A 247 2.25 -15.11 5.06
CA TYR A 247 3.21 -15.99 4.40
C TYR A 247 4.34 -15.18 3.76
N SER A 248 5.56 -15.60 3.99
CA SER A 248 6.76 -15.08 3.34
C SER A 248 7.63 -16.24 2.90
N ASP A 249 8.18 -16.16 1.70
CA ASP A 249 9.17 -17.11 1.14
C ASP A 249 10.45 -16.39 0.68
N LYS A 250 10.76 -15.31 1.38
CA LYS A 250 11.94 -14.49 1.09
C LYS A 250 13.22 -15.34 1.16
N ASP A 251 14.05 -15.20 0.13
CA ASP A 251 15.33 -15.93 -0.01
C ASP A 251 15.17 -17.47 0.08
N GLY A 252 14.01 -17.99 -0.31
CA GLY A 252 13.71 -19.43 -0.30
C GLY A 252 13.38 -20.00 1.09
N VAL A 253 13.27 -19.15 2.12
CA VAL A 253 12.89 -19.55 3.48
C VAL A 253 11.43 -19.21 3.71
N VAL A 254 10.61 -20.24 3.96
CA VAL A 254 9.20 -20.06 4.31
C VAL A 254 9.08 -19.64 5.77
N ALA A 255 8.36 -18.56 6.01
CA ALA A 255 8.04 -18.05 7.34
C ALA A 255 6.57 -17.65 7.43
N PHE A 256 5.99 -17.82 8.63
CA PHE A 256 4.65 -17.35 8.98
C PHE A 256 4.77 -16.29 10.06
N ASN A 257 4.10 -15.17 9.84
CA ASN A 257 4.20 -14.02 10.71
C ASN A 257 2.81 -13.57 11.16
N VAL A 258 2.72 -13.12 12.40
CA VAL A 258 1.49 -12.48 12.94
C VAL A 258 1.67 -10.97 13.05
N PRO A 259 0.58 -10.19 12.88
CA PRO A 259 0.65 -8.73 12.92
C PRO A 259 0.72 -8.20 14.37
N PRO A 260 1.22 -6.96 14.57
CA PRO A 260 1.08 -6.25 15.84
C PRO A 260 -0.39 -6.03 16.23
N GLN A 261 -0.64 -5.82 17.53
CA GLN A 261 -2.00 -5.59 18.05
C GLN A 261 -2.66 -4.33 17.49
N SER A 262 -1.89 -3.31 17.14
CA SER A 262 -2.38 -2.02 16.64
C SER A 262 -2.63 -1.99 15.13
N TRP A 263 -2.32 -3.07 14.40
CA TRP A 263 -2.45 -3.08 12.96
C TRP A 263 -3.86 -3.46 12.49
N MET A 264 -4.18 -3.07 11.26
CA MET A 264 -5.49 -3.26 10.64
C MET A 264 -5.96 -4.72 10.72
N GLN A 265 -5.09 -5.70 10.51
CA GLN A 265 -5.44 -7.13 10.56
C GLN A 265 -6.03 -7.54 11.91
N THR A 266 -5.45 -7.04 13.01
CA THR A 266 -5.95 -7.32 14.36
C THR A 266 -7.28 -6.60 14.59
N ILE A 267 -7.36 -5.33 14.18
CA ILE A 267 -8.57 -4.52 14.29
C ILE A 267 -9.72 -5.15 13.48
N LEU A 268 -9.47 -5.57 12.24
CA LEU A 268 -10.46 -6.23 11.40
C LEU A 268 -10.98 -7.52 12.03
N THR A 269 -10.09 -8.32 12.63
CA THR A 269 -10.49 -9.55 13.32
C THR A 269 -11.45 -9.28 14.46
N GLU A 270 -11.16 -8.27 15.30
CA GLU A 270 -12.00 -7.88 16.42
C GLU A 270 -13.35 -7.27 15.97
N LEU A 271 -13.31 -6.38 14.96
CA LEU A 271 -14.53 -5.78 14.39
C LEU A 271 -15.43 -6.82 13.74
N ALA A 272 -14.84 -7.83 13.11
CA ALA A 272 -15.56 -8.96 12.50
C ALA A 272 -16.10 -9.98 13.52
N GLY A 273 -15.89 -9.75 14.82
CA GLY A 273 -16.38 -10.63 15.91
C GLY A 273 -15.51 -11.85 16.16
N GLY A 274 -14.25 -11.88 15.73
CA GLY A 274 -13.29 -12.93 16.02
C GLY A 274 -12.43 -12.66 17.26
N GLU A 275 -11.78 -13.69 17.79
CA GLU A 275 -10.77 -13.62 18.84
C GLU A 275 -9.37 -13.81 18.23
N PRO A 276 -8.52 -12.74 18.12
CA PRO A 276 -7.19 -12.85 17.54
C PRO A 276 -6.22 -13.52 18.53
N LEU A 277 -5.82 -14.76 18.27
CA LEU A 277 -5.03 -15.60 19.18
C LEU A 277 -3.61 -15.08 19.43
N TRP A 278 -3.01 -14.42 18.46
CA TRP A 278 -1.63 -13.89 18.55
C TRP A 278 -1.48 -12.74 19.57
N LYS A 279 -2.57 -12.16 20.05
CA LYS A 279 -2.51 -11.15 21.12
C LYS A 279 -2.00 -11.69 22.45
N GLN A 280 -1.94 -13.02 22.60
CA GLN A 280 -1.49 -13.70 23.83
C GLN A 280 0.04 -13.76 23.95
N ILE A 281 0.80 -13.45 22.89
CA ILE A 281 2.26 -13.44 22.92
C ILE A 281 2.81 -12.02 22.89
N GLN A 282 4.09 -11.88 23.26
CA GLN A 282 4.79 -10.61 23.12
C GLN A 282 5.06 -10.32 21.64
N LEU A 283 4.39 -9.32 21.10
CA LEU A 283 4.52 -8.87 19.72
C LEU A 283 5.55 -7.75 19.58
N GLY A 284 6.26 -7.74 18.44
CA GLY A 284 7.11 -6.64 18.02
C GLY A 284 6.30 -5.44 17.48
N LYS A 285 7.04 -4.44 16.97
CA LYS A 285 6.44 -3.28 16.27
C LYS A 285 6.07 -3.57 14.80
N GLY A 286 6.46 -4.72 14.27
CA GLY A 286 6.21 -5.21 12.93
C GLY A 286 5.80 -6.67 12.95
N TRP A 287 5.76 -7.29 11.80
CA TRP A 287 5.48 -8.72 11.66
C TRP A 287 6.35 -9.55 12.61
N THR A 288 5.74 -10.42 13.40
CA THR A 288 6.42 -11.32 14.34
C THR A 288 6.34 -12.75 13.83
N GLN A 289 7.50 -13.35 13.56
CA GLN A 289 7.57 -14.73 13.10
C GLN A 289 7.14 -15.70 14.20
N VAL A 290 6.37 -16.72 13.80
CA VAL A 290 5.90 -17.80 14.67
C VAL A 290 6.24 -19.16 14.06
N SER A 291 6.49 -20.16 14.93
CA SER A 291 6.75 -21.52 14.48
C SER A 291 5.45 -22.30 14.23
N LEU A 292 5.54 -23.42 13.52
CA LEU A 292 4.38 -24.29 13.29
C LEU A 292 3.86 -24.92 14.61
N GLU A 293 4.77 -25.19 15.55
CA GLU A 293 4.39 -25.66 16.89
C GLU A 293 3.57 -24.61 17.64
N GLN A 294 3.93 -23.33 17.53
CA GLN A 294 3.15 -22.24 18.13
C GLN A 294 1.78 -22.11 17.45
N ILE A 295 1.72 -22.23 16.12
CA ILE A 295 0.47 -22.23 15.36
C ILE A 295 -0.44 -23.38 15.81
N ALA A 296 0.12 -24.57 15.97
CA ALA A 296 -0.61 -25.74 16.45
C ALA A 296 -1.11 -25.56 17.91
N ALA A 297 -0.27 -25.02 18.79
CA ALA A 297 -0.60 -24.81 20.19
C ALA A 297 -1.75 -23.82 20.43
N TRP A 298 -2.01 -22.92 19.49
CA TRP A 298 -3.13 -21.98 19.58
C TRP A 298 -4.49 -22.62 19.31
N GLU A 299 -4.54 -23.76 18.66
CA GLU A 299 -5.79 -24.47 18.33
C GLU A 299 -6.87 -23.56 17.74
N ALA A 300 -6.49 -22.81 16.70
CA ALA A 300 -7.41 -21.90 16.03
C ALA A 300 -8.63 -22.63 15.47
N ASP A 301 -9.80 -21.97 15.49
CA ASP A 301 -11.01 -22.43 14.81
C ASP A 301 -10.93 -22.12 13.30
N LYS A 302 -10.36 -20.97 12.95
CA LYS A 302 -10.19 -20.52 11.56
C LYS A 302 -8.81 -19.89 11.37
N ILE A 303 -8.15 -20.26 10.27
CA ILE A 303 -6.82 -19.73 9.87
C ILE A 303 -6.98 -19.01 8.54
N PHE A 304 -6.44 -17.79 8.47
CA PHE A 304 -6.41 -16.96 7.27
C PHE A 304 -4.97 -16.68 6.87
N ILE A 305 -4.63 -17.04 5.63
CA ILE A 305 -3.30 -16.81 5.06
C ILE A 305 -3.32 -15.52 4.25
N ILE A 306 -2.33 -14.66 4.48
CA ILE A 306 -2.07 -13.45 3.70
C ILE A 306 -0.80 -13.68 2.89
N SER A 307 -0.80 -13.27 1.63
CA SER A 307 0.39 -13.25 0.78
C SER A 307 0.39 -12.00 -0.09
N TYR A 308 1.47 -11.20 -0.02
CA TYR A 308 1.58 -9.94 -0.75
C TYR A 308 2.31 -10.07 -2.09
N PHE A 309 3.08 -11.13 -2.28
CA PHE A 309 3.98 -11.32 -3.44
C PHE A 309 3.67 -12.57 -4.25
N ARG A 310 2.88 -13.49 -3.69
CA ARG A 310 2.43 -14.70 -4.38
C ARG A 310 0.91 -14.76 -4.39
N ASP A 311 0.35 -15.52 -5.31
CA ASP A 311 -1.08 -15.79 -5.29
C ASP A 311 -1.42 -16.54 -3.98
N VAL A 312 -2.26 -15.92 -3.17
CA VAL A 312 -2.68 -16.47 -1.88
C VAL A 312 -3.49 -17.75 -2.03
N SER A 313 -4.20 -17.90 -3.15
CA SER A 313 -4.98 -19.12 -3.45
C SER A 313 -4.05 -20.31 -3.66
N GLU A 314 -2.96 -20.13 -4.42
CA GLU A 314 -1.94 -21.18 -4.62
C GLU A 314 -1.23 -21.53 -3.31
N VAL A 315 -0.81 -20.52 -2.54
CA VAL A 315 -0.18 -20.73 -1.23
C VAL A 315 -1.09 -21.53 -0.32
N THR A 316 -2.36 -21.12 -0.21
CA THR A 316 -3.33 -21.79 0.66
C THR A 316 -3.60 -23.22 0.21
N GLN A 317 -3.67 -23.47 -1.11
CA GLN A 317 -3.83 -24.82 -1.64
C GLN A 317 -2.63 -25.70 -1.33
N GLN A 318 -1.40 -25.19 -1.44
CA GLN A 318 -0.19 -25.92 -1.05
C GLN A 318 -0.21 -26.29 0.44
N LEU A 319 -0.58 -25.35 1.32
CA LEU A 319 -0.70 -25.61 2.77
C LEU A 319 -1.77 -26.64 3.09
N LYS A 320 -2.91 -26.64 2.40
CA LYS A 320 -3.97 -27.67 2.55
C LYS A 320 -3.47 -29.07 2.20
N GLN A 321 -2.42 -29.20 1.37
CA GLN A 321 -1.82 -30.47 0.97
C GLN A 321 -0.60 -30.87 1.83
N ASP A 322 -0.06 -29.97 2.61
CA ASP A 322 1.11 -30.20 3.47
C ASP A 322 0.72 -31.08 4.68
N PRO A 323 1.40 -32.23 4.92
CA PRO A 323 1.06 -33.12 6.02
C PRO A 323 1.15 -32.49 7.41
N GLN A 324 2.05 -31.52 7.61
CA GLN A 324 2.17 -30.82 8.90
C GLN A 324 0.98 -29.90 9.12
N TRP A 325 0.48 -29.23 8.09
CA TRP A 325 -0.70 -28.39 8.16
C TRP A 325 -1.98 -29.22 8.29
N GLN A 326 -2.05 -30.39 7.68
CA GLN A 326 -3.18 -31.32 7.82
C GLN A 326 -3.37 -31.83 9.25
N ALA A 327 -2.34 -31.75 10.11
CA ALA A 327 -2.46 -32.05 11.52
C ALA A 327 -3.22 -30.97 12.33
N LEU A 328 -3.36 -29.75 11.78
CA LEU A 328 -4.04 -28.65 12.46
C LEU A 328 -5.56 -28.83 12.42
N ARG A 329 -6.24 -28.62 13.55
CA ARG A 329 -7.70 -28.75 13.70
C ARG A 329 -8.47 -27.90 12.67
N ALA A 330 -8.08 -26.64 12.47
CA ALA A 330 -8.72 -25.76 11.49
C ALA A 330 -8.64 -26.32 10.07
N VAL A 331 -7.49 -26.91 9.69
CA VAL A 331 -7.29 -27.48 8.35
C VAL A 331 -8.16 -28.74 8.18
N GLN A 332 -8.20 -29.61 9.18
CA GLN A 332 -9.05 -30.82 9.18
C GLN A 332 -10.53 -30.50 9.04
N GLN A 333 -10.97 -29.37 9.58
CA GLN A 333 -12.35 -28.87 9.50
C GLN A 333 -12.64 -28.05 8.24
N GLY A 334 -11.66 -27.88 7.33
CA GLY A 334 -11.81 -27.08 6.13
C GLY A 334 -11.76 -25.56 6.36
N ASN A 335 -11.25 -25.12 7.51
CA ASN A 335 -11.23 -23.74 7.97
C ASN A 335 -9.87 -23.05 7.75
N LEU A 336 -9.13 -23.45 6.72
CA LEU A 336 -7.93 -22.74 6.23
C LEU A 336 -8.29 -21.96 4.98
N TYR A 337 -8.16 -20.65 5.02
CA TYR A 337 -8.58 -19.74 3.97
C TYR A 337 -7.42 -18.85 3.49
N GLY A 338 -7.34 -18.58 2.19
CA GLY A 338 -6.59 -17.45 1.66
C GLY A 338 -7.38 -16.17 1.86
N PHE A 339 -6.76 -15.15 2.45
CA PHE A 339 -7.43 -13.86 2.66
C PHE A 339 -7.80 -13.23 1.32
N ALA A 340 -9.02 -12.70 1.22
CA ALA A 340 -9.51 -12.14 -0.02
C ALA A 340 -8.73 -10.89 -0.45
N GLY A 341 -8.65 -10.68 -1.74
CA GLY A 341 -8.03 -9.52 -2.35
C GLY A 341 -8.44 -9.37 -3.82
N ASP A 342 -8.07 -8.24 -4.38
CA ASP A 342 -8.07 -7.97 -5.81
C ASP A 342 -6.64 -7.71 -6.28
N LEU A 343 -6.34 -6.54 -6.82
CA LEU A 343 -4.98 -6.10 -7.11
C LEU A 343 -4.10 -6.08 -5.85
N TYR A 344 -4.71 -5.78 -4.69
CA TYR A 344 -4.08 -5.77 -3.38
C TYR A 344 -4.87 -6.64 -2.40
N SER A 345 -4.20 -7.14 -1.37
CA SER A 345 -4.86 -7.91 -0.31
C SER A 345 -5.70 -7.00 0.59
N TRP A 346 -6.92 -7.42 0.93
CA TRP A 346 -7.88 -6.57 1.66
C TRP A 346 -7.65 -6.49 3.17
N ASP A 347 -6.64 -7.15 3.68
CA ASP A 347 -6.23 -7.07 5.09
C ASP A 347 -5.45 -5.81 5.43
N GLN A 348 -4.90 -5.14 4.42
CA GLN A 348 -3.98 -4.02 4.58
C GLN A 348 -4.71 -2.72 4.93
N PRO A 349 -4.02 -1.73 5.54
CA PRO A 349 -4.52 -0.38 5.74
C PRO A 349 -4.51 0.40 4.40
N ASP A 350 -5.19 -0.13 3.41
CA ASP A 350 -5.54 0.42 2.12
C ASP A 350 -7.05 0.66 2.10
N VAL A 351 -7.56 1.43 1.17
CA VAL A 351 -9.00 1.76 1.05
C VAL A 351 -9.90 0.52 1.05
N ARG A 352 -9.38 -0.65 0.66
CA ARG A 352 -10.10 -1.93 0.56
C ARG A 352 -10.29 -2.65 1.89
N TRP A 353 -9.76 -2.12 2.99
CA TRP A 353 -9.94 -2.75 4.31
C TRP A 353 -11.41 -2.98 4.67
N ILE A 354 -12.32 -2.16 4.14
CA ILE A 354 -13.75 -2.33 4.38
C ILE A 354 -14.32 -3.57 3.65
N LEU A 355 -13.79 -3.90 2.47
CA LEU A 355 -14.10 -5.17 1.79
C LEU A 355 -13.57 -6.35 2.62
N GLY A 356 -12.35 -6.20 3.16
CA GLY A 356 -11.74 -7.19 4.06
C GLY A 356 -12.56 -7.41 5.32
N LEU A 357 -13.07 -6.35 5.95
CA LEU A 357 -13.95 -6.45 7.12
C LEU A 357 -15.23 -7.22 6.80
N ASN A 358 -15.91 -6.86 5.72
CA ASN A 358 -17.18 -7.49 5.34
C ASN A 358 -16.98 -8.97 4.99
N TRP A 359 -15.93 -9.28 4.21
CA TRP A 359 -15.58 -10.65 3.85
C TRP A 359 -15.20 -11.49 5.08
N LEU A 360 -14.36 -10.95 5.97
CA LEU A 360 -13.93 -11.66 7.17
C LEU A 360 -15.10 -11.96 8.09
N ALA A 361 -16.00 -10.98 8.31
CA ALA A 361 -17.19 -11.16 9.13
C ALA A 361 -18.10 -12.25 8.56
N ALA A 362 -18.33 -12.27 7.24
CA ALA A 362 -19.11 -13.31 6.59
C ALA A 362 -18.45 -14.69 6.68
N ARG A 363 -17.11 -14.76 6.67
CA ARG A 363 -16.37 -16.02 6.88
C ARG A 363 -16.36 -16.49 8.33
N LEU A 364 -16.35 -15.55 9.29
CA LEU A 364 -16.42 -15.90 10.71
C LEU A 364 -17.81 -16.34 11.13
N HIS A 365 -18.86 -15.68 10.64
CA HIS A 365 -20.25 -15.86 11.05
C HIS A 365 -21.19 -16.01 9.83
N PRO A 366 -21.05 -17.07 9.03
CA PRO A 366 -21.84 -17.22 7.79
C PRO A 366 -23.35 -17.20 8.04
N GLU A 367 -23.81 -17.66 9.21
CA GLU A 367 -25.22 -17.66 9.62
C GLU A 367 -25.77 -16.24 9.87
N ARG A 368 -24.89 -15.26 10.12
CA ARG A 368 -25.26 -13.85 10.31
C ARG A 368 -25.25 -13.05 9.01
N PHE A 369 -24.65 -13.61 7.97
CA PHE A 369 -24.48 -12.97 6.65
C PHE A 369 -24.98 -13.91 5.53
N PRO A 370 -26.23 -14.41 5.57
CA PRO A 370 -26.71 -15.41 4.62
C PRO A 370 -26.76 -14.87 3.17
N ASP A 371 -26.95 -13.56 3.01
CA ASP A 371 -27.08 -12.90 1.70
C ASP A 371 -25.78 -12.18 1.28
N TYR A 372 -24.63 -12.55 1.87
CA TYR A 372 -23.36 -11.92 1.51
C TYR A 372 -22.92 -12.29 0.09
N ASP A 373 -22.89 -11.30 -0.78
CA ASP A 373 -22.39 -11.41 -2.16
C ASP A 373 -21.13 -10.56 -2.32
N VAL A 374 -19.98 -11.20 -2.40
CA VAL A 374 -18.68 -10.53 -2.55
C VAL A 374 -18.59 -9.72 -3.84
N LEU A 375 -19.16 -10.21 -4.95
CA LEU A 375 -19.09 -9.51 -6.23
C LEU A 375 -19.94 -8.24 -6.21
N GLN A 376 -21.11 -8.30 -5.58
CA GLN A 376 -21.93 -7.11 -5.35
C GLN A 376 -21.22 -6.08 -4.47
N GLN A 377 -20.58 -6.54 -3.38
CA GLN A 377 -19.80 -5.66 -2.48
C GLN A 377 -18.65 -4.98 -3.23
N VAL A 378 -17.92 -5.72 -4.07
CA VAL A 378 -16.83 -5.16 -4.90
C VAL A 378 -17.38 -4.11 -5.87
N ARG A 379 -18.45 -4.39 -6.61
CA ARG A 379 -19.07 -3.41 -7.53
C ARG A 379 -19.50 -2.14 -6.80
N GLN A 380 -20.19 -2.27 -5.67
CA GLN A 380 -20.65 -1.16 -4.86
C GLN A 380 -19.46 -0.33 -4.33
N PHE A 381 -18.40 -0.97 -3.85
CA PHE A 381 -17.19 -0.31 -3.36
C PHE A 381 -16.57 0.56 -4.45
N TYR A 382 -16.26 0.00 -5.61
CA TYR A 382 -15.59 0.73 -6.68
C TYR A 382 -16.46 1.84 -7.29
N GLN A 383 -17.77 1.61 -7.39
CA GLN A 383 -18.71 2.66 -7.79
C GLN A 383 -18.75 3.79 -6.75
N THR A 384 -18.82 3.46 -5.47
CA THR A 384 -18.93 4.46 -4.39
C THR A 384 -17.66 5.28 -4.24
N LEU A 385 -16.48 4.62 -4.22
CA LEU A 385 -15.22 5.30 -3.96
C LEU A 385 -14.60 5.96 -5.19
N TYR A 386 -14.85 5.43 -6.38
CA TYR A 386 -14.15 5.88 -7.59
C TYR A 386 -15.07 6.24 -8.75
N GLY A 387 -16.38 6.03 -8.59
CA GLY A 387 -17.36 6.27 -9.66
C GLY A 387 -17.22 5.32 -10.85
N LEU A 388 -16.55 4.17 -10.67
CA LEU A 388 -16.37 3.19 -11.72
C LEU A 388 -17.69 2.47 -12.01
N ASP A 389 -18.04 2.35 -13.27
CA ASP A 389 -19.24 1.63 -13.66
C ASP A 389 -19.08 0.09 -13.55
N GLU A 390 -20.20 -0.61 -13.57
CA GLU A 390 -20.21 -2.06 -13.43
C GLU A 390 -19.44 -2.76 -14.57
N ALA A 391 -19.46 -2.23 -15.78
CA ALA A 391 -18.75 -2.82 -16.92
C ALA A 391 -17.25 -2.78 -16.71
N PHE A 392 -16.72 -1.63 -16.24
CA PHE A 392 -15.31 -1.50 -15.91
C PHE A 392 -14.91 -2.46 -14.77
N VAL A 393 -15.69 -2.50 -13.69
CA VAL A 393 -15.40 -3.37 -12.54
C VAL A 393 -15.41 -4.84 -12.97
N ASN A 394 -16.39 -5.26 -13.75
CA ASN A 394 -16.48 -6.64 -14.24
C ASN A 394 -15.31 -7.02 -15.17
N GLN A 395 -14.81 -6.09 -15.98
CA GLN A 395 -13.73 -6.37 -16.93
C GLN A 395 -12.33 -6.23 -16.37
N LYS A 396 -12.12 -5.33 -15.40
CA LYS A 396 -10.77 -4.95 -14.94
C LYS A 396 -10.48 -5.35 -13.49
N ILE A 397 -11.47 -5.40 -12.62
CA ILE A 397 -11.30 -5.68 -11.20
C ILE A 397 -11.68 -7.12 -10.86
N ILE A 398 -12.87 -7.58 -11.23
CA ILE A 398 -13.33 -8.93 -10.88
C ILE A 398 -12.36 -10.02 -11.34
N PRO A 399 -11.73 -9.96 -12.53
CA PRO A 399 -10.75 -10.96 -12.93
C PRO A 399 -9.46 -11.00 -12.06
N THR A 400 -9.22 -9.98 -11.24
CA THR A 400 -8.06 -9.93 -10.33
C THR A 400 -8.36 -10.46 -8.94
N LEU A 401 -9.62 -10.82 -8.67
CA LEU A 401 -10.04 -11.36 -7.37
C LEU A 401 -9.34 -12.68 -7.07
N ARG A 402 -8.91 -12.84 -5.84
CA ARG A 402 -8.15 -14.01 -5.34
C ARG A 402 -8.44 -14.25 -3.86
N GLY A 403 -7.94 -15.37 -3.36
CA GLY A 403 -8.26 -15.87 -2.02
C GLY A 403 -9.50 -16.76 -2.03
N ASP A 404 -9.93 -17.19 -0.85
CA ASP A 404 -11.14 -18.03 -0.70
C ASP A 404 -12.40 -17.17 -0.76
N LEU A 405 -12.79 -16.80 -1.98
CA LEU A 405 -14.06 -16.10 -2.21
C LEU A 405 -15.24 -17.09 -2.00
N PRO A 406 -16.42 -16.61 -1.54
CA PRO A 406 -17.60 -17.46 -1.34
C PRO A 406 -18.14 -17.97 -2.67
#